data_8b8a292009b204e636658c5a435cf385
#
_entry.id   8b8a292009b204e636658c5a435cf385
#
_cell.length_a   1.000
_cell.length_b   1.000
_cell.length_c   1.000
_cell.angle_alpha   90.00
_cell.angle_beta   90.00
_cell.angle_gamma   90.00
#
_symmetry.space_group_name_H-M   'P 1'
#
loop_
_entity.id
_entity.type
_entity.pdbx_description
1 polymer ?
#
loop_
_entity_poly.entity_id
_entity_poly.type
_entity_poly.pdbx_seq_one_letter_code
_entity_poly.pdbx_strand_id
1 'polypeptide(L)'
;MLVVPDRSVSSSLANTVNFTGRVWRTDYIVPTSGDRIAGSRFLYEPGARSFWHVHEREQAIIAVYGRGLVAWEGLSTAQSLEVGDWWHVAPGVPHWHGATANAPFAHLAVTAGGATIWLHAVSDDDYQAHANRQLPT
;
A
#
# COMPACT_ATOMS: atom_id res chain seq x y z
N MET A 1 -14.72 -20.14 11.70
CA MET A 1 -14.31 -19.81 10.31
C MET A 1 -15.36 -18.91 9.71
N LEU A 2 -14.98 -17.96 8.87
CA LEU A 2 -15.87 -16.95 8.31
C LEU A 2 -15.53 -16.71 6.82
N VAL A 3 -16.55 -16.62 5.98
CA VAL A 3 -16.44 -16.12 4.62
C VAL A 3 -16.98 -14.68 4.62
N VAL A 4 -16.17 -13.73 4.12
CA VAL A 4 -16.56 -12.33 4.01
C VAL A 4 -16.80 -12.02 2.53
N PRO A 5 -18.05 -11.99 2.06
CA PRO A 5 -18.33 -11.63 0.67
C PRO A 5 -17.96 -10.17 0.41
N ASP A 6 -17.36 -9.88 -0.75
CA ASP A 6 -16.96 -8.51 -1.12
C ASP A 6 -18.15 -7.54 -1.04
N ARG A 7 -19.33 -7.97 -1.48
CA ARG A 7 -20.56 -7.16 -1.42
C ARG A 7 -21.06 -6.83 0.00
N SER A 8 -20.51 -7.50 1.02
CA SER A 8 -20.90 -7.27 2.43
C SER A 8 -20.11 -6.19 3.13
N VAL A 9 -19.07 -5.67 2.50
CA VAL A 9 -18.19 -4.64 3.05
C VAL A 9 -18.21 -3.38 2.20
N SER A 10 -17.96 -2.25 2.83
CA SER A 10 -17.94 -0.94 2.18
C SER A 10 -16.53 -0.37 2.17
N SER A 11 -16.20 0.31 1.08
CA SER A 11 -14.98 1.11 0.99
C SER A 11 -15.19 2.48 1.63
N SER A 12 -14.13 3.01 2.23
CA SER A 12 -14.11 4.37 2.76
C SER A 12 -12.82 5.08 2.35
N LEU A 13 -12.85 6.42 2.30
CA LEU A 13 -11.64 7.20 2.09
C LEU A 13 -10.71 7.04 3.30
N ALA A 14 -9.45 6.71 3.03
CA ALA A 14 -8.42 6.73 4.03
C ALA A 14 -8.11 8.17 4.45
N ASN A 15 -7.64 8.34 5.69
CA ASN A 15 -7.35 9.66 6.22
C ASN A 15 -6.14 10.32 5.53
N THR A 16 -6.10 11.66 5.55
CA THR A 16 -5.01 12.44 4.97
C THR A 16 -3.77 12.56 5.88
N VAL A 17 -3.81 11.96 7.05
CA VAL A 17 -2.68 11.94 8.00
C VAL A 17 -1.64 10.89 7.62
N ASN A 18 -2.06 9.83 6.93
CA ASN A 18 -1.20 8.71 6.57
C ASN A 18 -1.10 8.49 5.04
N PHE A 19 -1.84 9.26 4.26
CA PHE A 19 -1.88 9.14 2.80
C PHE A 19 -1.90 10.51 2.14
N THR A 20 -1.22 10.62 1.01
CA THR A 20 -1.30 11.76 0.09
C THR A 20 -2.19 11.37 -1.08
N GLY A 21 -3.10 12.27 -1.46
CA GLY A 21 -4.10 11.99 -2.50
C GLY A 21 -5.26 11.14 -1.97
N ARG A 22 -6.06 10.61 -2.89
CA ARG A 22 -7.26 9.85 -2.52
C ARG A 22 -6.99 8.37 -2.57
N VAL A 23 -7.21 7.73 -1.43
CA VAL A 23 -7.03 6.29 -1.24
C VAL A 23 -8.29 5.71 -0.63
N TRP A 24 -8.82 4.67 -1.23
CA TRP A 24 -10.00 3.96 -0.76
C TRP A 24 -9.59 2.67 -0.08
N ARG A 25 -10.12 2.42 1.10
CA ARG A 25 -9.83 1.25 1.90
C ARG A 25 -11.07 0.41 2.10
N THR A 26 -10.91 -0.90 1.97
CA THR A 26 -11.94 -1.90 2.27
C THR A 26 -11.34 -2.95 3.21
N ASP A 27 -11.90 -3.10 4.39
CA ASP A 27 -11.42 -4.07 5.38
C ASP A 27 -12.26 -5.35 5.31
N TYR A 28 -11.60 -6.47 5.05
CA TYR A 28 -12.22 -7.80 4.98
C TYR A 28 -11.97 -8.61 6.24
N ILE A 29 -10.74 -8.62 6.73
CA ILE A 29 -10.35 -9.29 7.96
C ILE A 29 -9.85 -8.24 8.93
N VAL A 30 -10.65 -7.98 9.97
CA VAL A 30 -10.33 -7.02 11.04
C VAL A 30 -9.86 -7.83 12.23
N PRO A 31 -8.59 -7.71 12.64
CA PRO A 31 -8.06 -8.49 13.74
C PRO A 31 -8.69 -8.08 15.08
N THR A 32 -8.98 -9.05 15.93
CA THR A 32 -9.51 -8.82 17.28
C THR A 32 -8.41 -8.73 18.34
N SER A 33 -7.17 -9.03 17.95
CA SER A 33 -5.96 -8.90 18.80
C SER A 33 -4.73 -8.71 17.91
N GLY A 34 -3.64 -8.19 18.49
CA GLY A 34 -2.45 -7.78 17.75
C GLY A 34 -1.61 -8.93 17.17
N ASP A 35 -1.93 -10.19 17.48
CA ASP A 35 -1.25 -11.38 16.96
C ASP A 35 -1.99 -12.04 15.79
N ARG A 36 -3.12 -11.47 15.36
CA ARG A 36 -3.94 -12.01 14.29
C ARG A 36 -3.69 -11.28 12.97
N ILE A 37 -3.95 -11.98 11.87
CA ILE A 37 -3.82 -11.38 10.54
C ILE A 37 -4.91 -10.32 10.31
N ALA A 38 -4.54 -9.30 9.52
CA ALA A 38 -5.46 -8.35 8.93
C ALA A 38 -5.48 -8.53 7.42
N GLY A 39 -6.61 -8.29 6.79
CA GLY A 39 -6.73 -8.36 5.33
C GLY A 39 -7.57 -7.20 4.81
N SER A 40 -6.99 -6.39 3.93
CA SER A 40 -7.63 -5.21 3.37
C SER A 40 -7.31 -5.06 1.89
N ARG A 41 -8.16 -4.31 1.17
CA ARG A 41 -7.87 -3.81 -0.16
C ARG A 41 -7.70 -2.31 -0.10
N PHE A 42 -6.69 -1.80 -0.80
CA PHE A 42 -6.46 -0.38 -0.99
C PHE A 42 -6.55 -0.05 -2.48
N LEU A 43 -7.27 1.00 -2.80
CA LEU A 43 -7.35 1.57 -4.15
C LEU A 43 -6.81 3.00 -4.10
N TYR A 44 -5.73 3.23 -4.82
CA TYR A 44 -5.10 4.54 -4.98
C TYR A 44 -5.56 5.18 -6.28
N GLU A 45 -6.07 6.41 -6.21
CA GLU A 45 -6.26 7.21 -7.41
C GLU A 45 -4.88 7.63 -7.98
N PRO A 46 -4.77 8.00 -9.27
CA PRO A 46 -3.47 8.35 -9.86
C PRO A 46 -2.71 9.37 -9.02
N GLY A 47 -1.45 9.10 -8.74
CA GLY A 47 -0.58 9.93 -7.92
C GLY A 47 -0.73 9.78 -6.41
N ALA A 48 -1.77 9.09 -5.95
CA ALA A 48 -1.96 8.85 -4.52
C ALA A 48 -0.97 7.82 -3.97
N ARG A 49 -0.56 7.99 -2.71
CA ARG A 49 0.43 7.14 -2.05
C ARG A 49 0.32 7.18 -0.54
N SER A 50 0.81 6.13 0.10
CA SER A 50 0.97 6.11 1.55
C SER A 50 2.12 7.03 1.97
N PHE A 51 2.11 7.44 3.24
CA PHE A 51 3.31 7.96 3.89
C PHE A 51 4.33 6.83 4.06
N TRP A 52 5.56 7.18 4.34
CA TRP A 52 6.54 6.25 4.85
C TRP A 52 6.01 5.61 6.14
N HIS A 53 6.15 4.29 6.26
CA HIS A 53 5.70 3.56 7.44
C HIS A 53 6.49 2.27 7.63
N VAL A 54 6.35 1.70 8.82
CA VAL A 54 7.04 0.48 9.24
C VAL A 54 6.02 -0.44 9.88
N HIS A 55 6.11 -1.72 9.60
CA HIS A 55 5.35 -2.76 10.28
C HIS A 55 6.22 -3.53 11.27
N GLU A 56 5.66 -3.88 12.43
CA GLU A 56 6.34 -4.73 13.41
C GLU A 56 6.53 -6.16 12.90
N ARG A 57 5.63 -6.62 12.04
CA ARG A 57 5.62 -7.97 11.47
C ARG A 57 5.50 -7.90 9.96
N GLU A 58 5.59 -9.07 9.33
CA GLU A 58 5.56 -9.19 7.89
C GLU A 58 4.21 -8.77 7.28
N GLN A 59 4.27 -8.29 6.06
CA GLN A 59 3.11 -8.00 5.24
C GLN A 59 3.32 -8.57 3.84
N ALA A 60 2.26 -9.11 3.24
CA ALA A 60 2.22 -9.41 1.82
C ALA A 60 1.31 -8.40 1.12
N ILE A 61 1.80 -7.85 0.02
CA ILE A 61 1.04 -6.99 -0.89
C ILE A 61 0.89 -7.72 -2.22
N ILE A 62 -0.33 -7.77 -2.72
CA ILE A 62 -0.67 -8.44 -3.98
C ILE A 62 -1.35 -7.41 -4.89
N ALA A 63 -0.71 -7.09 -6.01
CA ALA A 63 -1.29 -6.16 -6.99
C ALA A 63 -2.46 -6.81 -7.72
N VAL A 64 -3.63 -6.17 -7.72
CA VAL A 64 -4.85 -6.72 -8.31
C VAL A 64 -5.45 -5.83 -9.39
N TYR A 65 -5.05 -4.57 -9.50
CA TYR A 65 -5.56 -3.64 -10.51
C TYR A 65 -4.57 -2.50 -10.77
N GLY A 66 -4.46 -2.10 -12.03
CA GLY A 66 -3.67 -0.94 -12.43
C GLY A 66 -2.16 -1.13 -12.30
N ARG A 67 -1.45 -0.06 -11.99
CA ARG A 67 0.00 -0.08 -11.84
C ARG A 67 0.42 0.69 -10.59
N GLY A 68 1.19 0.03 -9.74
CA GLY A 68 1.71 0.58 -8.50
C GLY A 68 3.20 0.89 -8.52
N LEU A 69 3.60 1.71 -7.57
CA LEU A 69 4.98 1.98 -7.21
C LEU A 69 5.20 1.57 -5.75
N VAL A 70 6.33 0.94 -5.49
CA VAL A 70 6.77 0.59 -4.13
C VAL A 70 8.22 1.00 -3.95
N ALA A 71 8.53 1.49 -2.76
CA ALA A 71 9.90 1.84 -2.40
C ALA A 71 10.15 1.54 -0.93
N TRP A 72 11.38 1.23 -0.59
CA TRP A 72 11.82 1.01 0.79
C TRP A 72 13.17 1.67 1.04
N GLU A 73 13.52 1.82 2.29
CA GLU A 73 14.77 2.45 2.70
C GLU A 73 15.98 1.77 2.06
N GLY A 74 16.86 2.56 1.48
CA GLY A 74 18.04 2.08 0.76
C GLY A 74 17.82 1.82 -0.73
N LEU A 75 16.58 1.85 -1.21
CA LEU A 75 16.29 1.70 -2.63
C LEU A 75 16.43 3.05 -3.35
N SER A 76 17.25 3.09 -4.39
CA SER A 76 17.51 4.33 -5.14
C SER A 76 16.39 4.71 -6.11
N THR A 77 15.56 3.74 -6.50
CA THR A 77 14.46 3.93 -7.47
C THR A 77 13.30 3.02 -7.09
N ALA A 78 12.09 3.56 -7.02
CA ALA A 78 10.90 2.75 -6.77
C ALA A 78 10.76 1.65 -7.82
N GLN A 79 10.23 0.53 -7.40
CA GLN A 79 9.88 -0.57 -8.30
C GLN A 79 8.40 -0.48 -8.67
N SER A 80 8.06 -0.84 -9.89
CA SER A 80 6.68 -0.97 -10.31
C SER A 80 6.11 -2.33 -9.90
N LEU A 81 4.84 -2.35 -9.54
CA LEU A 81 4.04 -3.55 -9.38
C LEU A 81 2.95 -3.58 -10.45
N GLU A 82 2.84 -4.70 -11.13
CA GLU A 82 1.79 -4.98 -12.09
C GLU A 82 0.84 -6.06 -11.55
N VAL A 83 -0.35 -6.12 -12.13
CA VAL A 83 -1.37 -7.10 -11.71
C VAL A 83 -0.80 -8.51 -11.65
N GLY A 84 -0.94 -9.17 -10.52
CA GLY A 84 -0.41 -10.49 -10.24
C GLY A 84 0.93 -10.50 -9.50
N ASP A 85 1.61 -9.37 -9.39
CA ASP A 85 2.86 -9.30 -8.63
C ASP A 85 2.61 -9.37 -7.13
N TRP A 86 3.53 -10.04 -6.45
CA TRP A 86 3.56 -10.15 -5.00
C TRP A 86 4.79 -9.42 -4.45
N TRP A 87 4.57 -8.66 -3.39
CA TRP A 87 5.65 -8.00 -2.66
C TRP A 87 5.65 -8.45 -1.21
N HIS A 88 6.76 -9.04 -0.80
CA HIS A 88 7.03 -9.36 0.60
C HIS A 88 7.62 -8.15 1.30
N VAL A 89 6.90 -7.61 2.26
CA VAL A 89 7.34 -6.47 3.06
C VAL A 89 7.92 -7.01 4.37
N ALA A 90 9.23 -6.86 4.54
CA ALA A 90 9.92 -7.32 5.74
C ALA A 90 9.57 -6.43 6.95
N PRO A 91 9.52 -7.01 8.17
CA PRO A 91 9.32 -6.22 9.38
C PRO A 91 10.47 -5.24 9.60
N GLY A 92 10.14 -4.08 10.18
CA GLY A 92 11.12 -3.06 10.58
C GLY A 92 11.72 -2.24 9.45
N VAL A 93 11.32 -2.44 8.20
CA VAL A 93 11.85 -1.69 7.04
C VAL A 93 10.91 -0.56 6.66
N PRO A 94 11.36 0.71 6.74
CA PRO A 94 10.58 1.84 6.25
C PRO A 94 10.30 1.70 4.75
N HIS A 95 9.05 1.88 4.38
CA HIS A 95 8.59 1.73 2.99
C HIS A 95 7.36 2.58 2.71
N TRP A 96 7.04 2.74 1.44
CA TRP A 96 5.79 3.31 0.97
C TRP A 96 5.32 2.62 -0.31
N HIS A 97 4.06 2.77 -0.63
CA HIS A 97 3.45 2.28 -1.86
C HIS A 97 2.34 3.22 -2.34
N GLY A 98 2.07 3.20 -3.63
CA GLY A 98 1.05 4.05 -4.22
C GLY A 98 0.83 3.78 -5.70
N ALA A 99 0.00 4.60 -6.33
CA ALA A 99 -0.25 4.56 -7.76
C ALA A 99 0.83 5.31 -8.54
N THR A 100 0.99 4.95 -9.81
CA THR A 100 1.73 5.80 -10.74
C THR A 100 0.95 7.11 -11.00
N ALA A 101 1.62 8.10 -11.59
CA ALA A 101 0.98 9.40 -11.85
C ALA A 101 -0.19 9.32 -12.85
N ASN A 102 -0.20 8.31 -13.71
CA ASN A 102 -1.12 8.21 -14.85
C ASN A 102 -2.13 7.07 -14.76
N ALA A 103 -2.07 6.23 -13.73
CA ALA A 103 -2.95 5.08 -13.58
C ALA A 103 -3.31 4.85 -12.11
N PRO A 104 -4.53 4.38 -11.82
CA PRO A 104 -4.86 3.93 -10.49
C PRO A 104 -4.12 2.64 -10.16
N PHE A 105 -4.09 2.31 -8.87
CA PHE A 105 -3.50 1.08 -8.37
C PHE A 105 -4.35 0.49 -7.25
N ALA A 106 -4.65 -0.79 -7.33
CA ALA A 106 -5.25 -1.51 -6.22
C ALA A 106 -4.41 -2.72 -5.83
N HIS A 107 -4.29 -2.92 -4.53
CA HIS A 107 -3.64 -4.10 -3.98
C HIS A 107 -4.41 -4.66 -2.79
N LEU A 108 -4.22 -5.95 -2.55
CA LEU A 108 -4.54 -6.57 -1.28
C LEU A 108 -3.34 -6.40 -0.35
N ALA A 109 -3.63 -6.22 0.93
CA ALA A 109 -2.63 -6.21 1.99
C ALA A 109 -3.02 -7.26 3.02
N VAL A 110 -2.15 -8.24 3.24
CA VAL A 110 -2.27 -9.23 4.30
C VAL A 110 -1.14 -8.99 5.28
N THR A 111 -1.50 -8.55 6.47
CA THR A 111 -0.53 -8.17 7.51
C THR A 111 -0.59 -9.18 8.64
N ALA A 112 0.58 -9.63 9.11
CA ALA A 112 0.69 -10.65 10.14
C ALA A 112 0.31 -10.18 11.55
N GLY A 113 -0.16 -8.95 11.70
CA GLY A 113 -0.49 -8.31 12.98
C GLY A 113 0.59 -7.33 13.43
N GLY A 114 0.55 -6.97 14.71
CA GLY A 114 1.43 -5.94 15.25
C GLY A 114 1.01 -4.52 14.88
N ALA A 115 1.78 -3.54 15.31
CA ALA A 115 1.52 -2.14 15.04
C ALA A 115 2.11 -1.68 13.70
N THR A 116 1.47 -0.67 13.11
CA THR A 116 2.03 0.13 12.01
C THR A 116 2.54 1.44 12.60
N ILE A 117 3.78 1.77 12.33
CA ILE A 117 4.41 3.04 12.77
C ILE A 117 4.46 3.96 11.56
N TRP A 118 3.68 5.02 11.60
CA TRP A 118 3.62 6.03 10.54
C TRP A 118 4.73 7.04 10.70
N LEU A 119 5.40 7.33 9.59
CA LEU A 119 6.50 8.28 9.51
C LEU A 119 6.03 9.54 8.73
N HIS A 120 6.92 10.14 7.95
CA HIS A 120 6.60 11.35 7.18
C HIS A 120 6.00 11.03 5.81
N ALA A 121 5.38 12.04 5.20
CA ALA A 121 4.87 11.95 3.84
C ALA A 121 6.00 11.75 2.82
N VAL A 122 5.70 11.09 1.72
CA VAL A 122 6.55 11.09 0.52
C VAL A 122 6.35 12.44 -0.17
N SER A 123 7.38 13.27 -0.23
CA SER A 123 7.29 14.58 -0.87
C SER A 123 6.94 14.44 -2.36
N ASP A 124 6.35 15.48 -2.94
CA ASP A 124 6.04 15.47 -4.37
C ASP A 124 7.31 15.35 -5.22
N ASP A 125 8.41 15.97 -4.80
CA ASP A 125 9.70 15.87 -5.49
C ASP A 125 10.22 14.43 -5.47
N ASP A 126 10.22 13.78 -4.32
CA ASP A 126 10.67 12.38 -4.19
C ASP A 126 9.76 11.44 -4.98
N TYR A 127 8.45 11.63 -4.89
CA TYR A 127 7.51 10.83 -5.65
C TYR A 127 7.74 10.98 -7.16
N GLN A 128 7.88 12.19 -7.67
CA GLN A 128 8.11 12.42 -9.09
C GLN A 128 9.45 11.89 -9.56
N ALA A 129 10.49 11.99 -8.76
CA ALA A 129 11.79 11.40 -9.07
C ALA A 129 11.70 9.88 -9.27
N HIS A 130 10.89 9.20 -8.46
CA HIS A 130 10.62 7.77 -8.62
C HIS A 130 9.68 7.47 -9.80
N ALA A 131 8.59 8.21 -9.94
CA ALA A 131 7.59 7.99 -11.00
C ALA A 131 8.18 8.21 -12.40
N ASN A 132 8.98 9.24 -12.60
CA ASN A 132 9.58 9.55 -13.90
C ASN A 132 10.63 8.54 -14.35
N ARG A 133 11.31 7.87 -13.43
CA ARG A 133 12.29 6.83 -13.77
C ARG A 133 11.66 5.52 -14.23
N GLN A 134 10.35 5.37 -14.03
CA GLN A 134 9.59 4.17 -14.40
C GLN A 134 8.93 4.29 -15.78
N LEU A 135 9.09 5.43 -16.46
CA LEU A 135 8.57 5.57 -17.83
C LEU A 135 9.44 4.73 -18.78
N PRO A 136 8.83 3.86 -19.59
CA PRO A 136 9.57 3.14 -20.61
C PRO A 136 10.18 4.13 -21.60
N THR A 137 11.43 3.95 -21.86
CA THR A 137 12.15 4.69 -22.90
C THR A 137 11.75 4.15 -24.29
#